data_39ee2e32ab19cf5356017f6854c17cd3
#
_entry.id   39ee2e32ab19cf5356017f6854c17cd3
#
_cell.length_a   1.000
_cell.length_b   1.000
_cell.length_c   1.000
_cell.angle_alpha   90.00
_cell.angle_beta   90.00
_cell.angle_gamma   90.00
#
_symmetry.space_group_name_H-M   'P 1'
#
loop_
_entity.id
_entity.type
_entity.pdbx_description
1 polymer ?
#
loop_
_entity_poly.entity_id
_entity_poly.type
_entity_poly.pdbx_seq_one_letter_code
_entity_poly.pdbx_strand_id
1 'polypeptide(L)'
;MASHDQWFPMADPPFRPTSAPEPRAQARLGAEELLLPEAAIECRGLTKIYGGEGKAPATTALEDFDLAIPRGSLFGLLGPNGAGKSTFINILAGLVRKTAGTVKIWGIDIDRDPRATRAAIGVVPQELNIDPFFTPREILDLQAGLYNVPRAERRTREILAAVDLTDKAEAYSRTLSGGMRRRLLVAKAMVHSPPVLVLDEPTAGVDVELRRQLWVQIRGLNARGTTILLTTHYLDEAEQLCDRIAIIDHGRLIACDTTEALVRRLDRKELVITIAEDLAEIPARLTRFVVELDGARRLTFRYRTGETRMREILDAVRDSGLTIVDLTTHESDLEDVFLELTRSPSAEEDGR
;
A
#
# COMPACT_ATOMS: atom_id res chain seq x y z
N MET A 1 12.97 41.96 -1.13
CA MET A 1 12.13 41.89 0.06
C MET A 1 10.69 42.03 -0.36
N ALA A 2 9.99 40.93 -0.53
CA ALA A 2 8.51 40.83 -0.55
C ALA A 2 8.19 39.33 -0.51
N SER A 3 7.71 38.91 0.63
CA SER A 3 7.32 37.57 0.99
C SER A 3 6.06 37.13 0.22
N HIS A 4 6.12 36.03 -0.48
CA HIS A 4 4.97 35.35 -1.07
C HIS A 4 4.53 34.20 -0.15
N ASP A 5 3.91 34.56 0.97
CA ASP A 5 3.01 33.69 1.72
C ASP A 5 1.57 34.04 1.34
N GLN A 6 1.05 33.43 0.30
CA GLN A 6 -0.39 33.37 0.07
C GLN A 6 -0.86 31.94 0.39
N TRP A 7 -1.18 31.75 1.66
CA TRP A 7 -1.97 30.64 2.14
C TRP A 7 -3.37 30.74 1.51
N PHE A 8 -3.75 29.73 0.75
CA PHE A 8 -5.13 29.52 0.37
C PHE A 8 -5.94 29.23 1.64
N PRO A 9 -7.06 29.91 1.89
CA PRO A 9 -7.97 29.52 2.96
C PRO A 9 -8.49 28.12 2.65
N MET A 10 -8.24 27.18 3.56
CA MET A 10 -8.90 25.87 3.55
C MET A 10 -10.40 26.13 3.65
N ALA A 11 -11.12 25.97 2.55
CA ALA A 11 -12.56 25.88 2.56
C ALA A 11 -12.93 24.73 3.50
N ASP A 12 -13.84 24.99 4.45
CA ASP A 12 -14.40 23.95 5.31
C ASP A 12 -14.79 22.76 4.45
N PRO A 13 -14.38 21.52 4.79
CA PRO A 13 -14.72 20.36 4.01
C PRO A 13 -16.26 20.26 3.93
N PRO A 14 -16.84 20.04 2.75
CA PRO A 14 -18.29 20.02 2.56
C PRO A 14 -18.99 18.84 3.26
N PHE A 15 -18.29 18.13 4.12
CA PHE A 15 -18.77 16.95 4.79
C PHE A 15 -18.50 17.02 6.31
N ARG A 16 -19.45 17.57 7.06
CA ARG A 16 -19.59 17.25 8.49
C ARG A 16 -20.35 15.94 8.59
N PRO A 17 -19.77 14.87 9.16
CA PRO A 17 -20.55 13.69 9.47
C PRO A 17 -21.55 14.08 10.58
N THR A 18 -22.82 14.18 10.27
CA THR A 18 -23.84 13.87 11.24
C THR A 18 -23.61 12.42 11.61
N SER A 19 -23.11 12.15 12.83
CA SER A 19 -22.82 10.82 13.43
C SER A 19 -22.65 9.72 12.38
N ALA A 20 -21.43 9.19 12.25
CA ALA A 20 -21.14 8.11 11.29
C ALA A 20 -22.28 7.09 11.34
N PRO A 21 -22.96 6.80 10.23
CA PRO A 21 -23.94 5.75 10.24
C PRO A 21 -23.23 4.46 10.62
N GLU A 22 -23.70 3.80 11.67
CA GLU A 22 -23.20 2.47 12.04
C GLU A 22 -23.25 1.58 10.79
N PRO A 23 -22.17 0.88 10.45
CA PRO A 23 -22.17 -0.01 9.29
C PRO A 23 -23.32 -1.01 9.45
N ARG A 24 -24.12 -1.22 8.41
CA ARG A 24 -25.30 -2.11 8.42
C ARG A 24 -25.00 -3.54 8.89
N ALA A 25 -23.76 -3.98 8.87
CA ALA A 25 -23.29 -5.21 9.50
C ALA A 25 -23.55 -5.23 11.02
N GLN A 26 -23.50 -4.05 11.69
CA GLN A 26 -23.76 -3.93 13.13
C GLN A 26 -25.24 -3.92 13.48
N ALA A 27 -26.12 -3.41 12.62
CA ALA A 27 -27.57 -3.32 12.88
C ALA A 27 -28.31 -4.68 12.92
N ARG A 28 -27.64 -5.79 12.58
CA ARG A 28 -28.24 -7.15 12.58
C ARG A 28 -27.75 -8.04 13.71
N LEU A 29 -26.76 -7.60 14.47
CA LEU A 29 -26.28 -8.27 15.67
C LEU A 29 -27.00 -7.60 16.84
N GLY A 30 -27.81 -8.38 17.61
CA GLY A 30 -28.64 -7.86 18.71
C GLY A 30 -27.83 -7.03 19.71
N ALA A 31 -28.55 -6.27 20.55
CA ALA A 31 -28.08 -5.22 21.47
C ALA A 31 -27.12 -5.66 22.59
N GLU A 32 -26.12 -6.49 22.30
CA GLU A 32 -24.90 -6.56 23.08
C GLU A 32 -24.01 -5.41 22.58
N GLU A 33 -23.44 -4.63 23.47
CA GLU A 33 -22.44 -3.60 23.21
C GLU A 33 -21.31 -4.21 22.37
N LEU A 34 -21.48 -4.19 21.05
CA LEU A 34 -20.49 -4.70 20.09
C LEU A 34 -19.29 -3.77 20.15
N LEU A 35 -18.32 -4.12 20.98
CA LEU A 35 -16.98 -3.55 20.91
C LEU A 35 -16.52 -3.71 19.45
N LEU A 36 -16.24 -2.57 18.80
CA LEU A 36 -15.73 -2.58 17.44
C LEU A 36 -14.45 -3.42 17.43
N PRO A 37 -14.21 -4.28 16.42
CA PRO A 37 -13.05 -5.16 16.40
C PRO A 37 -11.77 -4.33 16.36
N GLU A 38 -10.72 -4.78 17.04
CA GLU A 38 -9.41 -4.14 16.97
C GLU A 38 -8.80 -4.26 15.57
N ALA A 39 -8.97 -5.43 14.94
CA ALA A 39 -8.56 -5.69 13.58
C ALA A 39 -9.74 -5.56 12.60
N ALA A 40 -9.55 -4.82 11.53
CA ALA A 40 -10.49 -4.74 10.41
C ALA A 40 -10.46 -6.00 9.54
N ILE A 41 -9.27 -6.60 9.39
CA ILE A 41 -9.06 -7.90 8.73
C ILE A 41 -8.16 -8.74 9.63
N GLU A 42 -8.53 -9.99 9.88
CA GLU A 42 -7.73 -10.95 10.64
C GLU A 42 -7.67 -12.28 9.88
N CYS A 43 -6.45 -12.76 9.64
CA CYS A 43 -6.19 -14.05 9.01
C CYS A 43 -5.29 -14.87 9.93
N ARG A 44 -5.62 -16.17 10.09
CA ARG A 44 -4.79 -17.13 10.84
C ARG A 44 -4.65 -18.43 10.07
N GLY A 45 -3.42 -18.85 9.82
CA GLY A 45 -3.08 -20.06 9.08
C GLY A 45 -3.69 -20.10 7.68
N LEU A 46 -3.89 -18.93 7.04
CA LEU A 46 -4.56 -18.86 5.75
C LEU A 46 -3.74 -19.56 4.68
N THR A 47 -4.31 -20.61 4.12
CA THR A 47 -3.66 -21.40 3.06
C THR A 47 -4.56 -21.47 1.84
N LYS A 48 -3.96 -21.31 0.65
CA LYS A 48 -4.62 -21.53 -0.64
C LYS A 48 -3.75 -22.32 -1.58
N ILE A 49 -4.28 -23.45 -1.99
CA ILE A 49 -3.68 -24.35 -2.98
C ILE A 49 -4.61 -24.38 -4.19
N TYR A 50 -4.05 -24.17 -5.38
CA TYR A 50 -4.73 -24.31 -6.67
C TYR A 50 -4.30 -25.62 -7.33
N GLY A 51 -5.21 -26.29 -8.04
CA GLY A 51 -4.93 -27.54 -8.74
C GLY A 51 -4.86 -28.75 -7.80
N GLY A 52 -4.20 -29.82 -8.24
CA GLY A 52 -4.07 -31.06 -7.47
C GLY A 52 -5.13 -32.10 -7.79
N GLU A 53 -6.14 -31.80 -8.62
CA GLU A 53 -7.06 -32.78 -9.17
C GLU A 53 -6.63 -33.14 -10.61
N GLY A 54 -6.26 -34.40 -10.86
CA GLY A 54 -5.84 -34.89 -12.16
C GLY A 54 -4.37 -34.67 -12.47
N LYS A 55 -4.02 -34.26 -13.72
CA LYS A 55 -2.64 -34.18 -14.23
C LYS A 55 -1.93 -32.86 -13.94
N ALA A 56 -2.62 -31.85 -13.42
CA ALA A 56 -2.01 -30.56 -13.14
C ALA A 56 -1.30 -30.57 -11.78
N PRO A 57 -0.07 -30.08 -11.67
CA PRO A 57 0.61 -29.96 -10.38
C PRO A 57 -0.13 -28.98 -9.47
N ALA A 58 -0.18 -29.28 -8.18
CA ALA A 58 -0.71 -28.35 -7.18
C ALA A 58 0.23 -27.13 -7.04
N THR A 59 -0.35 -25.93 -7.00
CA THR A 59 0.39 -24.68 -6.78
C THR A 59 -0.09 -24.03 -5.50
N THR A 60 0.79 -23.88 -4.52
CA THR A 60 0.50 -23.16 -3.28
C THR A 60 0.65 -21.68 -3.52
N ALA A 61 -0.46 -20.94 -3.41
CA ALA A 61 -0.49 -19.49 -3.61
C ALA A 61 -0.42 -18.70 -2.29
N LEU A 62 -0.88 -19.29 -1.18
CA LEU A 62 -0.72 -18.79 0.18
C LEU A 62 -0.45 -19.99 1.10
N GLU A 63 0.48 -19.83 2.02
CA GLU A 63 0.92 -20.86 2.93
C GLU A 63 1.07 -20.32 4.34
N ASP A 64 0.24 -20.83 5.27
CA ASP A 64 0.26 -20.48 6.69
C ASP A 64 0.36 -18.97 6.94
N PHE A 65 -0.49 -18.20 6.23
CA PHE A 65 -0.41 -16.75 6.19
C PHE A 65 -1.22 -16.14 7.34
N ASP A 66 -0.51 -15.53 8.30
CA ASP A 66 -1.06 -14.85 9.45
C ASP A 66 -0.94 -13.33 9.27
N LEU A 67 -2.07 -12.61 9.32
CA LEU A 67 -2.08 -11.15 9.17
C LEU A 67 -3.21 -10.53 9.97
N ALA A 68 -2.91 -9.46 10.68
CA ALA A 68 -3.90 -8.60 11.33
C ALA A 68 -3.74 -7.16 10.85
N ILE A 69 -4.78 -6.60 10.22
CA ILE A 69 -4.84 -5.22 9.76
C ILE A 69 -5.63 -4.40 10.77
N PRO A 70 -5.01 -3.44 11.46
CA PRO A 70 -5.69 -2.62 12.46
C PRO A 70 -6.82 -1.80 11.84
N ARG A 71 -7.88 -1.57 12.62
CA ARG A 71 -8.97 -0.70 12.21
C ARG A 71 -8.48 0.74 12.02
N GLY A 72 -8.95 1.42 10.97
CA GLY A 72 -8.64 2.81 10.66
C GLY A 72 -7.24 3.03 10.08
N SER A 73 -6.44 1.96 9.90
CA SER A 73 -5.11 2.09 9.30
C SER A 73 -5.15 2.18 7.78
N LEU A 74 -4.15 2.82 7.20
CA LEU A 74 -3.78 2.69 5.80
C LEU A 74 -2.64 1.67 5.72
N PHE A 75 -2.97 0.46 5.27
CA PHE A 75 -2.12 -0.72 5.34
C PHE A 75 -1.64 -1.14 3.95
N GLY A 76 -0.32 -1.28 3.77
CA GLY A 76 0.30 -1.74 2.53
C GLY A 76 0.54 -3.24 2.52
N LEU A 77 0.21 -3.91 1.43
CA LEU A 77 0.62 -5.30 1.16
C LEU A 77 1.54 -5.30 -0.06
N LEU A 78 2.82 -5.51 0.18
CA LEU A 78 3.88 -5.49 -0.81
C LEU A 78 4.34 -6.90 -1.15
N GLY A 79 4.81 -7.09 -2.36
CA GLY A 79 5.41 -8.35 -2.81
C GLY A 79 5.61 -8.36 -4.32
N PRO A 80 6.48 -9.24 -4.85
CA PRO A 80 6.66 -9.39 -6.27
C PRO A 80 5.40 -9.94 -6.96
N ASN A 81 5.41 -9.94 -8.29
CA ASN A 81 4.35 -10.59 -9.06
C ASN A 81 4.36 -12.10 -8.75
N GLY A 82 3.16 -12.66 -8.50
CA GLY A 82 3.03 -14.07 -8.10
C GLY A 82 3.20 -14.34 -6.60
N ALA A 83 3.52 -13.35 -5.78
CA ALA A 83 3.69 -13.53 -4.32
C ALA A 83 2.42 -13.95 -3.56
N GLY A 84 1.23 -13.88 -4.18
CA GLY A 84 -0.03 -14.25 -3.53
C GLY A 84 -0.98 -13.09 -3.24
N LYS A 85 -0.62 -11.83 -3.50
CA LYS A 85 -1.42 -10.63 -3.22
C LYS A 85 -2.83 -10.71 -3.79
N SER A 86 -2.96 -10.95 -5.10
CA SER A 86 -4.28 -11.04 -5.76
C SER A 86 -5.08 -12.26 -5.27
N THR A 87 -4.42 -13.36 -4.89
CA THR A 87 -5.10 -14.51 -4.27
C THR A 87 -5.70 -14.10 -2.92
N PHE A 88 -4.94 -13.39 -2.10
CA PHE A 88 -5.40 -12.87 -0.81
C PHE A 88 -6.62 -11.95 -1.00
N ILE A 89 -6.52 -10.95 -1.87
CA ILE A 89 -7.63 -10.03 -2.19
C ILE A 89 -8.88 -10.80 -2.68
N ASN A 90 -8.71 -11.77 -3.58
CA ASN A 90 -9.82 -12.56 -4.11
C ASN A 90 -10.50 -13.42 -3.03
N ILE A 91 -9.75 -13.87 -2.02
CA ILE A 91 -10.32 -14.55 -0.86
C ILE A 91 -11.15 -13.56 -0.02
N LEU A 92 -10.62 -12.37 0.28
CA LEU A 92 -11.35 -11.32 1.00
C LEU A 92 -12.63 -10.89 0.25
N ALA A 93 -12.56 -10.77 -1.07
CA ALA A 93 -13.70 -10.44 -1.93
C ALA A 93 -14.74 -11.58 -2.02
N GLY A 94 -14.42 -12.78 -1.53
CA GLY A 94 -15.25 -13.97 -1.66
C GLY A 94 -15.31 -14.54 -3.08
N LEU A 95 -14.37 -14.19 -3.94
CA LEU A 95 -14.23 -14.72 -5.32
C LEU A 95 -13.47 -16.04 -5.36
N VAL A 96 -12.56 -16.25 -4.41
CA VAL A 96 -11.78 -17.48 -4.25
C VAL A 96 -12.01 -18.07 -2.85
N ARG A 97 -12.26 -19.38 -2.79
CA ARG A 97 -12.35 -20.10 -1.51
C ARG A 97 -10.96 -20.48 -1.01
N LYS A 98 -10.68 -20.21 0.25
CA LYS A 98 -9.46 -20.67 0.91
C LYS A 98 -9.43 -22.20 1.02
N THR A 99 -8.25 -22.78 1.14
CA THR A 99 -8.07 -24.22 1.37
C THR A 99 -8.10 -24.55 2.86
N ALA A 100 -7.43 -23.71 3.69
CA ALA A 100 -7.36 -23.87 5.15
C ALA A 100 -7.24 -22.51 5.84
N GLY A 101 -7.24 -22.52 7.18
CA GLY A 101 -7.12 -21.32 8.01
C GLY A 101 -8.44 -20.58 8.23
N THR A 102 -8.39 -19.45 8.91
CA THR A 102 -9.55 -18.59 9.22
C THR A 102 -9.31 -17.18 8.70
N VAL A 103 -10.39 -16.53 8.23
CA VAL A 103 -10.38 -15.13 7.80
C VAL A 103 -11.60 -14.44 8.35
N LYS A 104 -11.37 -13.30 9.01
CA LYS A 104 -12.45 -12.42 9.48
C LYS A 104 -12.31 -11.05 8.88
N ILE A 105 -13.41 -10.46 8.47
CA ILE A 105 -13.53 -9.08 8.01
C ILE A 105 -14.49 -8.37 8.96
N TRP A 106 -14.02 -7.33 9.62
CA TRP A 106 -14.79 -6.59 10.63
C TRP A 106 -15.34 -7.49 11.74
N GLY A 107 -14.54 -8.49 12.17
CA GLY A 107 -14.94 -9.51 13.16
C GLY A 107 -15.83 -10.62 12.62
N ILE A 108 -16.30 -10.55 11.39
CA ILE A 108 -17.22 -11.53 10.77
C ILE A 108 -16.40 -12.57 10.00
N ASP A 109 -16.61 -13.84 10.30
CA ASP A 109 -15.94 -14.95 9.61
C ASP A 109 -16.51 -15.13 8.19
N ILE A 110 -15.62 -15.21 7.18
CA ILE A 110 -16.02 -15.27 5.76
C ILE A 110 -16.76 -16.56 5.39
N ASP A 111 -16.56 -17.64 6.12
CA ASP A 111 -17.24 -18.91 5.87
C ASP A 111 -18.62 -18.98 6.56
N ARG A 112 -18.78 -18.28 7.71
CA ARG A 112 -20.03 -18.27 8.46
C ARG A 112 -21.07 -17.33 7.88
N ASP A 113 -20.68 -16.11 7.53
CA ASP A 113 -21.58 -15.14 6.90
C ASP A 113 -20.87 -14.43 5.72
N PRO A 114 -20.79 -15.11 4.56
CA PRO A 114 -20.17 -14.53 3.35
C PRO A 114 -20.89 -13.27 2.84
N ARG A 115 -22.17 -13.10 3.18
CA ARG A 115 -22.95 -11.94 2.75
C ARG A 115 -22.61 -10.71 3.60
N ALA A 116 -22.56 -10.87 4.91
CA ALA A 116 -22.18 -9.78 5.80
C ALA A 116 -20.73 -9.35 5.58
N THR A 117 -19.80 -10.30 5.35
CA THR A 117 -18.40 -9.96 5.04
C THR A 117 -18.26 -9.18 3.74
N ARG A 118 -19.00 -9.53 2.67
CA ARG A 118 -19.03 -8.74 1.44
C ARG A 118 -19.65 -7.35 1.62
N ALA A 119 -20.56 -7.19 2.57
CA ALA A 119 -21.10 -5.86 2.92
C ALA A 119 -20.13 -5.03 3.76
N ALA A 120 -19.15 -5.64 4.42
CA ALA A 120 -18.14 -4.95 5.22
C ALA A 120 -16.90 -4.53 4.40
N ILE A 121 -16.80 -4.95 3.13
CA ILE A 121 -15.63 -4.68 2.28
C ILE A 121 -16.03 -4.09 0.94
N GLY A 122 -15.32 -3.06 0.49
CA GLY A 122 -15.32 -2.58 -0.88
C GLY A 122 -14.01 -2.94 -1.56
N VAL A 123 -14.07 -3.45 -2.78
CA VAL A 123 -12.87 -3.85 -3.54
C VAL A 123 -12.78 -3.08 -4.83
N VAL A 124 -11.64 -2.44 -5.06
CA VAL A 124 -11.27 -1.74 -6.30
C VAL A 124 -10.25 -2.60 -7.03
N PRO A 125 -10.62 -3.25 -8.13
CA PRO A 125 -9.71 -4.11 -8.88
C PRO A 125 -8.66 -3.29 -9.65
N GLN A 126 -7.58 -3.95 -10.02
CA GLN A 126 -6.52 -3.39 -10.86
C GLN A 126 -7.04 -2.96 -12.24
N GLU A 127 -7.90 -3.79 -12.85
CA GLU A 127 -8.46 -3.51 -14.17
C GLU A 127 -9.62 -2.52 -14.15
N LEU A 128 -9.69 -1.65 -15.17
CA LEU A 128 -10.74 -0.64 -15.34
C LEU A 128 -12.02 -1.24 -15.94
N ASN A 129 -12.67 -2.14 -15.23
CA ASN A 129 -13.90 -2.79 -15.66
C ASN A 129 -15.13 -1.90 -15.40
N ILE A 130 -15.31 -0.90 -16.25
CA ILE A 130 -16.45 0.02 -16.23
C ILE A 130 -17.19 -0.10 -17.56
N ASP A 131 -18.51 -0.28 -17.47
CA ASP A 131 -19.36 -0.31 -18.65
C ASP A 131 -19.35 1.09 -19.34
N PRO A 132 -18.96 1.17 -20.62
CA PRO A 132 -18.80 2.43 -21.33
C PRO A 132 -20.12 3.16 -21.61
N PHE A 133 -21.27 2.48 -21.54
CA PHE A 133 -22.59 3.00 -21.91
C PHE A 133 -23.40 3.54 -20.73
N PHE A 134 -22.92 3.38 -19.50
CA PHE A 134 -23.55 3.97 -18.32
C PHE A 134 -22.84 5.25 -17.91
N THR A 135 -23.60 6.14 -17.26
CA THR A 135 -23.08 7.32 -16.59
C THR A 135 -22.55 6.96 -15.20
N PRO A 136 -21.65 7.75 -14.58
CA PRO A 136 -21.21 7.56 -13.22
C PRO A 136 -22.36 7.42 -12.22
N ARG A 137 -23.41 8.24 -12.35
CA ARG A 137 -24.59 8.15 -11.48
C ARG A 137 -25.29 6.80 -11.63
N GLU A 138 -25.56 6.37 -12.86
CA GLU A 138 -26.25 5.10 -13.13
C GLU A 138 -25.45 3.91 -12.59
N ILE A 139 -24.12 3.92 -12.78
CA ILE A 139 -23.23 2.88 -12.26
C ILE A 139 -23.32 2.80 -10.74
N LEU A 140 -23.25 3.93 -10.03
CA LEU A 140 -23.32 3.94 -8.58
C LEU A 140 -24.72 3.53 -8.08
N ASP A 141 -25.78 3.98 -8.72
CA ASP A 141 -27.14 3.63 -8.36
C ASP A 141 -27.44 2.14 -8.60
N LEU A 142 -26.95 1.58 -9.70
CA LEU A 142 -27.03 0.16 -9.99
C LEU A 142 -26.28 -0.66 -8.93
N GLN A 143 -25.03 -0.28 -8.65
CA GLN A 143 -24.20 -0.94 -7.66
C GLN A 143 -24.81 -0.88 -6.26
N ALA A 144 -25.33 0.27 -5.85
CA ALA A 144 -26.05 0.43 -4.59
C ALA A 144 -27.26 -0.50 -4.51
N GLY A 145 -27.98 -0.68 -5.63
CA GLY A 145 -29.08 -1.64 -5.73
C GLY A 145 -28.65 -3.08 -5.52
N LEU A 146 -27.50 -3.49 -6.07
CA LEU A 146 -26.94 -4.84 -5.89
C LEU A 146 -26.57 -5.12 -4.42
N TYR A 147 -26.18 -4.10 -3.67
CA TYR A 147 -25.94 -4.17 -2.21
C TYR A 147 -27.23 -3.97 -1.38
N ASN A 148 -28.42 -3.91 -2.02
CA ASN A 148 -29.71 -3.65 -1.37
C ASN A 148 -29.75 -2.33 -0.57
N VAL A 149 -29.02 -1.29 -1.02
CA VAL A 149 -29.11 0.05 -0.44
C VAL A 149 -30.42 0.68 -0.91
N PRO A 150 -31.38 1.01 0.00
CA PRO A 150 -32.63 1.66 -0.37
C PRO A 150 -32.38 2.98 -1.09
N ARG A 151 -33.25 3.34 -2.03
CA ARG A 151 -33.08 4.58 -2.83
C ARG A 151 -32.93 5.83 -1.95
N ALA A 152 -33.68 5.91 -0.85
CA ALA A 152 -33.64 7.03 0.09
C ALA A 152 -32.31 7.14 0.87
N GLU A 153 -31.52 6.06 0.94
CA GLU A 153 -30.25 6.00 1.67
C GLU A 153 -29.04 6.04 0.75
N ARG A 154 -29.24 6.12 -0.56
CA ARG A 154 -28.15 6.19 -1.54
C ARG A 154 -27.45 7.55 -1.47
N ARG A 155 -26.17 7.51 -1.33
CA ARG A 155 -25.30 8.69 -1.23
C ARG A 155 -24.56 8.98 -2.52
N THR A 156 -25.15 8.65 -3.67
CA THR A 156 -24.53 8.76 -5.00
C THR A 156 -23.92 10.13 -5.25
N ARG A 157 -24.66 11.22 -4.95
CA ARG A 157 -24.15 12.60 -5.13
C ARG A 157 -22.96 12.89 -4.23
N GLU A 158 -23.01 12.50 -2.97
CA GLU A 158 -21.93 12.71 -2.01
C GLU A 158 -20.68 11.92 -2.38
N ILE A 159 -20.85 10.67 -2.84
CA ILE A 159 -19.75 9.82 -3.27
C ILE A 159 -19.10 10.40 -4.53
N LEU A 160 -19.88 10.86 -5.51
CA LEU A 160 -19.35 11.51 -6.70
C LEU A 160 -18.58 12.80 -6.36
N ALA A 161 -19.06 13.58 -5.39
CA ALA A 161 -18.35 14.75 -4.90
C ALA A 161 -17.03 14.37 -4.20
N ALA A 162 -17.03 13.30 -3.39
CA ALA A 162 -15.85 12.82 -2.68
C ALA A 162 -14.72 12.35 -3.62
N VAL A 163 -15.05 11.93 -4.84
CA VAL A 163 -14.07 11.52 -5.86
C VAL A 163 -13.91 12.54 -6.99
N ASP A 164 -14.44 13.76 -6.81
CA ASP A 164 -14.35 14.86 -7.79
C ASP A 164 -14.86 14.46 -9.19
N LEU A 165 -16.08 13.90 -9.23
CA LEU A 165 -16.79 13.50 -10.47
C LEU A 165 -18.19 14.10 -10.57
N THR A 166 -18.51 15.13 -9.77
CA THR A 166 -19.84 15.77 -9.78
C THR A 166 -20.22 16.28 -11.15
N ASP A 167 -19.30 16.99 -11.82
CA ASP A 167 -19.53 17.59 -13.15
C ASP A 167 -19.63 16.56 -14.29
N LYS A 168 -19.24 15.32 -14.01
CA LYS A 168 -19.27 14.19 -14.93
C LYS A 168 -20.35 13.17 -14.62
N ALA A 169 -21.20 13.45 -13.64
CA ALA A 169 -22.21 12.51 -13.13
C ALA A 169 -23.12 11.96 -14.24
N GLU A 170 -23.43 12.77 -15.25
CA GLU A 170 -24.32 12.44 -16.38
C GLU A 170 -23.56 12.18 -17.69
N ALA A 171 -22.22 12.26 -17.70
CA ALA A 171 -21.43 11.97 -18.89
C ALA A 171 -21.26 10.46 -19.05
N TYR A 172 -21.31 9.93 -20.26
CA TYR A 172 -21.05 8.50 -20.47
C TYR A 172 -19.63 8.12 -20.07
N SER A 173 -19.47 6.97 -19.40
CA SER A 173 -18.18 6.51 -18.87
C SER A 173 -17.09 6.34 -19.92
N ARG A 174 -17.47 6.11 -21.18
CA ARG A 174 -16.54 6.08 -22.33
C ARG A 174 -15.83 7.43 -22.58
N THR A 175 -16.43 8.55 -22.17
CA THR A 175 -15.86 9.89 -22.35
C THR A 175 -14.93 10.31 -21.21
N LEU A 176 -14.85 9.52 -20.13
CA LEU A 176 -14.00 9.78 -18.99
C LEU A 176 -12.53 9.44 -19.29
N SER A 177 -11.61 10.24 -18.76
CA SER A 177 -10.18 9.92 -18.78
C SER A 177 -9.90 8.64 -17.97
N GLY A 178 -8.71 8.04 -18.12
CA GLY A 178 -8.29 6.89 -17.35
C GLY A 178 -8.37 7.12 -15.85
N GLY A 179 -7.92 8.30 -15.38
CA GLY A 179 -8.00 8.68 -13.99
C GLY A 179 -9.42 8.91 -13.47
N MET A 180 -10.29 9.53 -14.28
CA MET A 180 -11.71 9.66 -13.93
C MET A 180 -12.36 8.29 -13.77
N ARG A 181 -12.05 7.34 -14.66
CA ARG A 181 -12.53 5.96 -14.55
C ARG A 181 -12.00 5.26 -13.28
N ARG A 182 -10.72 5.48 -12.93
CA ARG A 182 -10.14 4.94 -11.68
C ARG A 182 -10.86 5.49 -10.45
N ARG A 183 -11.10 6.80 -10.41
CA ARG A 183 -11.89 7.45 -9.35
C ARG A 183 -13.32 6.92 -9.27
N LEU A 184 -13.95 6.65 -10.41
CA LEU A 184 -15.28 6.04 -10.46
C LEU A 184 -15.29 4.61 -9.90
N LEU A 185 -14.23 3.80 -10.10
CA LEU A 185 -14.12 2.48 -9.46
C LEU A 185 -14.04 2.59 -7.92
N VAL A 186 -13.30 3.57 -7.40
CA VAL A 186 -13.27 3.83 -5.95
C VAL A 186 -14.68 4.22 -5.46
N ALA A 187 -15.35 5.14 -6.16
CA ALA A 187 -16.72 5.53 -5.87
C ALA A 187 -17.68 4.32 -5.86
N LYS A 188 -17.56 3.43 -6.85
CA LYS A 188 -18.36 2.20 -6.96
C LYS A 188 -18.15 1.28 -5.76
N ALA A 189 -16.93 1.13 -5.25
CA ALA A 189 -16.62 0.33 -4.08
C ALA A 189 -17.19 0.90 -2.77
N MET A 190 -17.53 2.19 -2.75
CA MET A 190 -18.01 2.92 -1.56
C MET A 190 -19.54 3.00 -1.44
N VAL A 191 -20.33 2.57 -2.43
CA VAL A 191 -21.79 2.81 -2.48
C VAL A 191 -22.56 2.24 -1.28
N HIS A 192 -22.05 1.20 -0.65
CA HIS A 192 -22.65 0.55 0.54
C HIS A 192 -21.98 0.94 1.85
N SER A 193 -21.11 1.98 1.81
CA SER A 193 -20.39 2.53 2.97
C SER A 193 -19.61 1.45 3.76
N PRO A 194 -18.72 0.67 3.10
CA PRO A 194 -17.97 -0.38 3.78
C PRO A 194 -16.94 0.22 4.76
N PRO A 195 -16.72 -0.41 5.94
CA PRO A 195 -15.67 0.02 6.85
C PRO A 195 -14.26 -0.33 6.37
N VAL A 196 -14.15 -1.25 5.40
CA VAL A 196 -12.87 -1.68 4.81
C VAL A 196 -12.89 -1.46 3.30
N LEU A 197 -11.86 -0.82 2.77
CA LEU A 197 -11.64 -0.63 1.34
C LEU A 197 -10.34 -1.30 0.92
N VAL A 198 -10.41 -2.17 -0.09
CA VAL A 198 -9.23 -2.82 -0.69
C VAL A 198 -8.98 -2.22 -2.06
N LEU A 199 -7.77 -1.72 -2.27
CA LEU A 199 -7.31 -1.11 -3.50
C LEU A 199 -6.21 -2.00 -4.11
N ASP A 200 -6.53 -2.68 -5.21
CA ASP A 200 -5.56 -3.54 -5.89
C ASP A 200 -4.82 -2.74 -6.96
N GLU A 201 -3.56 -2.39 -6.69
CA GLU A 201 -2.68 -1.60 -7.55
C GLU A 201 -3.38 -0.34 -8.15
N PRO A 202 -3.91 0.56 -7.30
CA PRO A 202 -4.78 1.64 -7.76
C PRO A 202 -4.09 2.65 -8.67
N THR A 203 -2.76 2.71 -8.66
CA THR A 203 -1.94 3.67 -9.43
C THR A 203 -1.18 3.02 -10.59
N ALA A 204 -1.40 1.73 -10.86
CA ALA A 204 -0.75 1.05 -11.97
C ALA A 204 -1.11 1.70 -13.31
N GLY A 205 -0.09 2.08 -14.09
CA GLY A 205 -0.26 2.71 -15.40
C GLY A 205 -0.81 4.15 -15.37
N VAL A 206 -0.74 4.81 -14.21
CA VAL A 206 -1.21 6.18 -14.01
C VAL A 206 -0.02 7.15 -13.99
N ASP A 207 -0.14 8.32 -14.62
CA ASP A 207 0.87 9.37 -14.58
C ASP A 207 1.06 9.94 -13.16
N VAL A 208 2.19 10.65 -12.96
CA VAL A 208 2.61 11.14 -11.63
C VAL A 208 1.60 12.09 -11.01
N GLU A 209 1.02 13.00 -11.81
CA GLU A 209 0.07 13.99 -11.29
C GLU A 209 -1.23 13.34 -10.82
N LEU A 210 -1.75 12.44 -11.64
CA LEU A 210 -2.97 11.71 -11.31
C LEU A 210 -2.76 10.76 -10.13
N ARG A 211 -1.56 10.16 -10.00
CA ARG A 211 -1.17 9.35 -8.83
C ARG A 211 -1.27 10.17 -7.55
N ARG A 212 -0.71 11.38 -7.52
CA ARG A 212 -0.78 12.29 -6.38
C ARG A 212 -2.22 12.64 -6.01
N GLN A 213 -3.07 12.90 -6.98
CA GLN A 213 -4.50 13.18 -6.75
C GLN A 213 -5.21 11.97 -6.12
N LEU A 214 -4.95 10.75 -6.58
CA LEU A 214 -5.48 9.52 -5.97
C LEU A 214 -4.99 9.35 -4.53
N TRP A 215 -3.73 9.63 -4.24
CA TRP A 215 -3.19 9.57 -2.88
C TRP A 215 -3.90 10.52 -1.91
N VAL A 216 -4.15 11.75 -2.34
CA VAL A 216 -4.92 12.72 -1.54
C VAL A 216 -6.32 12.19 -1.23
N GLN A 217 -7.00 11.59 -2.22
CA GLN A 217 -8.32 11.00 -2.03
C GLN A 217 -8.28 9.80 -1.07
N ILE A 218 -7.31 8.88 -1.24
CA ILE A 218 -7.13 7.71 -0.38
C ILE A 218 -6.90 8.15 1.06
N ARG A 219 -5.98 9.10 1.30
CA ARG A 219 -5.76 9.67 2.64
C ARG A 219 -7.02 10.33 3.21
N GLY A 220 -7.77 11.05 2.38
CA GLY A 220 -9.02 11.67 2.79
C GLY A 220 -10.10 10.64 3.19
N LEU A 221 -10.15 9.48 2.56
CA LEU A 221 -11.03 8.37 2.95
C LEU A 221 -10.59 7.75 4.27
N ASN A 222 -9.30 7.50 4.43
CA ASN A 222 -8.73 6.95 5.66
C ASN A 222 -8.93 7.88 6.86
N ALA A 223 -8.68 9.17 6.69
CA ALA A 223 -8.91 10.20 7.73
C ALA A 223 -10.36 10.28 8.22
N ARG A 224 -11.32 9.80 7.41
CA ARG A 224 -12.73 9.64 7.79
C ARG A 224 -13.04 8.32 8.49
N GLY A 225 -12.03 7.53 8.82
CA GLY A 225 -12.15 6.28 9.59
C GLY A 225 -12.29 5.01 8.75
N THR A 226 -12.21 5.09 7.41
CA THR A 226 -12.20 3.90 6.56
C THR A 226 -10.85 3.20 6.69
N THR A 227 -10.84 1.90 6.99
CA THR A 227 -9.61 1.09 6.91
C THR A 227 -9.29 0.82 5.46
N ILE A 228 -8.06 1.04 5.04
CA ILE A 228 -7.65 0.84 3.65
C ILE A 228 -6.53 -0.20 3.58
N LEU A 229 -6.74 -1.23 2.78
CA LEU A 229 -5.71 -2.17 2.36
C LEU A 229 -5.30 -1.81 0.93
N LEU A 230 -4.06 -1.43 0.76
CA LEU A 230 -3.46 -1.08 -0.52
C LEU A 230 -2.48 -2.16 -0.96
N THR A 231 -2.64 -2.72 -2.15
CA THR A 231 -1.56 -3.48 -2.78
C THR A 231 -0.85 -2.59 -3.81
N THR A 232 0.45 -2.66 -3.83
CA THR A 232 1.27 -1.97 -4.82
C THR A 232 2.59 -2.71 -4.99
N HIS A 233 3.23 -2.52 -6.13
CA HIS A 233 4.61 -2.87 -6.38
C HIS A 233 5.52 -1.63 -6.41
N TYR A 234 4.95 -0.42 -6.25
CA TYR A 234 5.69 0.83 -6.10
C TYR A 234 5.98 1.06 -4.62
N LEU A 235 7.23 0.89 -4.24
CA LEU A 235 7.68 1.01 -2.85
C LEU A 235 7.53 2.42 -2.31
N ASP A 236 7.81 3.43 -3.13
CA ASP A 236 7.57 4.85 -2.83
C ASP A 236 6.12 5.13 -2.43
N GLU A 237 5.16 4.48 -3.13
CA GLU A 237 3.74 4.65 -2.83
C GLU A 237 3.40 4.12 -1.44
N ALA A 238 3.90 2.93 -1.13
CA ALA A 238 3.67 2.31 0.17
C ALA A 238 4.34 3.10 1.30
N GLU A 239 5.58 3.57 1.09
CA GLU A 239 6.30 4.37 2.07
C GLU A 239 5.60 5.69 2.36
N GLN A 240 5.11 6.37 1.31
CA GLN A 240 4.44 7.65 1.48
C GLN A 240 3.03 7.55 2.03
N LEU A 241 2.28 6.47 1.73
CA LEU A 241 0.88 6.37 2.09
C LEU A 241 0.62 5.55 3.36
N CYS A 242 1.34 4.44 3.55
CA CYS A 242 0.94 3.42 4.50
C CYS A 242 1.53 3.65 5.89
N ASP A 243 0.70 3.48 6.92
CA ASP A 243 1.12 3.50 8.33
C ASP A 243 1.91 2.23 8.68
N ARG A 244 1.47 1.10 8.12
CA ARG A 244 2.04 -0.22 8.31
C ARG A 244 2.10 -0.97 6.98
N ILE A 245 3.10 -1.82 6.86
CA ILE A 245 3.35 -2.57 5.64
C ILE A 245 3.59 -4.05 6.00
N ALA A 246 2.96 -4.94 5.24
CA ALA A 246 3.29 -6.36 5.20
C ALA A 246 4.00 -6.67 3.88
N ILE A 247 5.11 -7.41 3.96
CA ILE A 247 5.83 -7.92 2.81
C ILE A 247 5.52 -9.40 2.67
N ILE A 248 5.02 -9.78 1.50
CA ILE A 248 4.69 -11.16 1.15
C ILE A 248 5.58 -11.64 0.00
N ASP A 249 6.10 -12.86 0.13
CA ASP A 249 6.82 -13.52 -0.94
C ASP A 249 6.50 -15.04 -0.94
N HIS A 250 6.34 -15.62 -2.13
CA HIS A 250 6.00 -17.04 -2.32
C HIS A 250 4.83 -17.52 -1.44
N GLY A 251 3.81 -16.67 -1.24
CA GLY A 251 2.63 -16.99 -0.44
C GLY A 251 2.80 -16.91 1.07
N ARG A 252 3.96 -16.49 1.58
CA ARG A 252 4.29 -16.37 3.00
C ARG A 252 4.48 -14.91 3.43
N LEU A 253 4.12 -14.60 4.65
CA LEU A 253 4.41 -13.30 5.25
C LEU A 253 5.88 -13.27 5.67
N ILE A 254 6.65 -12.37 5.06
CA ILE A 254 8.09 -12.22 5.35
C ILE A 254 8.32 -11.20 6.46
N ALA A 255 7.61 -10.08 6.42
CA ALA A 255 7.70 -9.03 7.42
C ALA A 255 6.37 -8.28 7.54
N CYS A 256 6.07 -7.77 8.73
CA CYS A 256 4.94 -6.89 8.97
C CYS A 256 5.27 -5.94 10.12
N ASP A 257 5.34 -4.64 9.83
CA ASP A 257 5.64 -3.62 10.84
C ASP A 257 5.13 -2.23 10.41
N THR A 258 5.37 -1.20 11.23
CA THR A 258 5.19 0.19 10.81
C THR A 258 6.19 0.51 9.68
N THR A 259 5.79 1.41 8.78
CA THR A 259 6.66 1.84 7.66
C THR A 259 8.01 2.34 8.17
N GLU A 260 8.00 3.18 9.22
CA GLU A 260 9.23 3.66 9.85
C GLU A 260 10.11 2.53 10.43
N ALA A 261 9.49 1.52 11.09
CA ALA A 261 10.23 0.42 11.69
C ALA A 261 10.89 -0.47 10.62
N LEU A 262 10.21 -0.69 9.49
CA LEU A 262 10.77 -1.44 8.36
C LEU A 262 11.97 -0.72 7.76
N VAL A 263 11.86 0.57 7.47
CA VAL A 263 12.97 1.37 6.93
C VAL A 263 14.15 1.40 7.91
N ARG A 264 13.88 1.55 9.22
CA ARG A 264 14.94 1.53 10.25
C ARG A 264 15.63 0.18 10.44
N ARG A 265 15.02 -0.94 10.02
CA ARG A 265 15.64 -2.28 10.19
C ARG A 265 16.99 -2.39 9.49
N LEU A 266 17.17 -1.72 8.38
CA LEU A 266 18.45 -1.74 7.66
C LEU A 266 19.52 -0.90 8.34
N ASP A 267 19.16 0.19 9.05
CA ASP A 267 20.09 1.16 9.67
C ASP A 267 21.35 1.41 8.82
N ARG A 268 21.21 1.31 7.49
CA ARG A 268 22.29 1.53 6.53
C ARG A 268 22.17 2.92 5.95
N LYS A 269 23.28 3.63 5.93
CA LYS A 269 23.41 4.90 5.21
C LYS A 269 24.49 4.78 4.17
N GLU A 270 24.24 5.40 3.04
CA GLU A 270 25.23 5.56 2.00
C GLU A 270 25.70 7.02 1.99
N LEU A 271 27.02 7.20 2.06
CA LEU A 271 27.67 8.51 1.98
C LEU A 271 28.52 8.52 0.75
N VAL A 272 28.12 9.32 -0.23
CA VAL A 272 28.86 9.54 -1.47
C VAL A 272 29.69 10.81 -1.32
N ILE A 273 31.00 10.69 -1.42
CA ILE A 273 31.96 11.80 -1.33
C ILE A 273 32.65 11.96 -2.68
N THR A 274 32.50 13.14 -3.28
CA THR A 274 33.28 13.53 -4.46
C THR A 274 34.51 14.27 -3.99
N ILE A 275 35.68 13.83 -4.44
CA ILE A 275 36.99 14.41 -4.09
C ILE A 275 37.62 15.15 -5.29
N ALA A 276 38.57 16.04 -5.01
CA ALA A 276 39.27 16.81 -6.04
C ALA A 276 40.34 16.00 -6.75
N GLU A 277 40.97 15.07 -6.05
CA GLU A 277 42.09 14.27 -6.50
C GLU A 277 41.62 13.04 -7.30
N ASP A 278 42.37 12.62 -8.30
CA ASP A 278 42.17 11.37 -9.01
C ASP A 278 42.80 10.20 -8.24
N LEU A 279 42.01 9.22 -7.86
CA LEU A 279 42.46 7.99 -7.19
C LEU A 279 42.56 6.83 -8.19
N ALA A 280 43.69 6.12 -8.14
CA ALA A 280 43.84 4.84 -8.81
C ALA A 280 43.39 3.67 -7.90
N GLU A 281 43.51 3.84 -6.58
CA GLU A 281 43.19 2.84 -5.57
C GLU A 281 42.64 3.54 -4.31
N ILE A 282 41.85 2.80 -3.52
CA ILE A 282 41.30 3.29 -2.24
C ILE A 282 42.45 3.40 -1.23
N PRO A 283 42.66 4.57 -0.61
CA PRO A 283 43.70 4.76 0.41
C PRO A 283 43.57 3.78 1.57
N ALA A 284 44.67 3.23 2.08
CA ALA A 284 44.70 2.21 3.13
C ALA A 284 43.93 2.60 4.43
N ARG A 285 43.86 3.92 4.73
CA ARG A 285 43.06 4.40 5.90
C ARG A 285 41.57 4.27 5.72
N LEU A 286 41.07 4.20 4.50
CA LEU A 286 39.66 4.10 4.17
C LEU A 286 39.19 2.62 4.10
N THR A 287 40.08 1.66 3.92
CA THR A 287 39.76 0.23 3.79
C THR A 287 39.17 -0.38 5.07
N ARG A 288 39.21 0.30 6.19
CA ARG A 288 38.51 -0.09 7.42
C ARG A 288 36.99 0.10 7.35
N PHE A 289 36.51 0.88 6.39
CA PHE A 289 35.11 1.07 6.10
C PHE A 289 34.70 0.23 4.88
N VAL A 290 33.40 -0.04 4.75
CA VAL A 290 32.87 -0.57 3.49
C VAL A 290 32.82 0.58 2.52
N VAL A 291 33.78 0.65 1.62
CA VAL A 291 33.95 1.74 0.67
C VAL A 291 34.23 1.22 -0.73
N GLU A 292 33.57 1.82 -1.71
CA GLU A 292 33.77 1.56 -3.14
C GLU A 292 34.25 2.83 -3.82
N LEU A 293 35.15 2.68 -4.81
CA LEU A 293 35.62 3.77 -5.68
C LEU A 293 34.85 3.65 -7.01
N ASP A 294 34.00 4.62 -7.28
CA ASP A 294 33.25 4.73 -8.52
C ASP A 294 33.90 5.80 -9.43
N GLY A 295 34.58 5.33 -10.48
CA GLY A 295 35.45 6.17 -11.28
C GLY A 295 36.72 6.56 -10.51
N ALA A 296 37.25 7.77 -10.77
CA ALA A 296 38.52 8.23 -10.17
C ALA A 296 38.32 9.15 -8.95
N ARG A 297 37.12 9.70 -8.74
CA ARG A 297 36.86 10.78 -7.78
C ARG A 297 35.67 10.60 -6.87
N ARG A 298 34.97 9.51 -6.95
CA ARG A 298 33.74 9.25 -6.16
C ARG A 298 33.96 8.08 -5.23
N LEU A 299 33.92 8.34 -3.92
CA LEU A 299 33.97 7.34 -2.85
C LEU A 299 32.55 7.12 -2.27
N THR A 300 32.07 5.90 -2.34
CA THR A 300 30.78 5.51 -1.79
C THR A 300 30.99 4.67 -0.55
N PHE A 301 30.64 5.20 0.62
CA PHE A 301 30.74 4.55 1.91
C PHE A 301 29.37 4.00 2.30
N ARG A 302 29.29 2.71 2.64
CA ARG A 302 28.11 2.08 3.25
C ARG A 302 28.38 1.80 4.71
N TYR A 303 27.56 2.37 5.61
CA TYR A 303 27.77 2.24 7.05
C TYR A 303 26.45 2.18 7.81
N ARG A 304 26.52 1.62 9.04
CA ARG A 304 25.40 1.64 9.98
C ARG A 304 25.60 2.76 10.98
N THR A 305 24.53 3.55 11.23
CA THR A 305 24.62 4.73 12.11
C THR A 305 24.89 4.36 13.55
N GLY A 306 24.49 3.13 13.98
CA GLY A 306 24.83 2.59 15.30
C GLY A 306 26.29 2.15 15.47
N GLU A 307 27.00 1.86 14.38
CA GLU A 307 28.38 1.34 14.41
C GLU A 307 29.43 2.38 14.02
N THR A 308 29.10 3.22 13.05
CA THR A 308 30.03 4.22 12.48
C THR A 308 29.36 5.58 12.38
N ARG A 309 30.01 6.60 12.88
CA ARG A 309 29.54 7.99 12.75
C ARG A 309 30.07 8.60 11.46
N MET A 310 29.24 9.37 10.74
CA MET A 310 29.65 10.11 9.54
C MET A 310 30.93 10.91 9.74
N ARG A 311 31.10 11.54 10.92
CA ARG A 311 32.30 12.29 11.28
C ARG A 311 33.57 11.45 11.15
N GLU A 312 33.54 10.17 11.58
CA GLU A 312 34.69 9.29 11.51
C GLU A 312 35.13 9.01 10.07
N ILE A 313 34.14 8.90 9.16
CA ILE A 313 34.42 8.75 7.72
C ILE A 313 35.01 10.01 7.16
N LEU A 314 34.42 11.18 7.47
CA LEU A 314 34.94 12.49 6.97
C LEU A 314 36.34 12.80 7.48
N ASP A 315 36.64 12.52 8.76
CA ASP A 315 37.94 12.70 9.34
C ASP A 315 38.97 11.76 8.64
N ALA A 316 38.60 10.48 8.39
CA ALA A 316 39.46 9.53 7.70
C ALA A 316 39.77 9.95 6.24
N VAL A 317 38.78 10.50 5.54
CA VAL A 317 39.00 11.05 4.16
C VAL A 317 39.98 12.20 4.18
N ARG A 318 39.82 13.16 5.11
CA ARG A 318 40.72 14.29 5.30
C ARG A 318 42.14 13.84 5.70
N ASP A 319 42.24 12.90 6.63
CA ASP A 319 43.52 12.35 7.09
C ASP A 319 44.25 11.54 6.00
N SER A 320 43.52 11.15 4.95
CA SER A 320 44.11 10.54 3.75
C SER A 320 44.64 11.58 2.74
N GLY A 321 44.55 12.88 3.07
CA GLY A 321 45.02 13.99 2.24
C GLY A 321 44.07 14.32 1.09
N LEU A 322 42.85 13.90 1.16
CA LEU A 322 41.85 14.12 0.11
C LEU A 322 41.00 15.35 0.38
N THR A 323 40.70 16.11 -0.65
CA THR A 323 39.90 17.33 -0.61
C THR A 323 38.45 16.99 -1.01
N ILE A 324 37.52 17.15 -0.09
CA ILE A 324 36.10 16.92 -0.35
C ILE A 324 35.54 18.10 -1.17
N VAL A 325 34.99 17.81 -2.35
CA VAL A 325 34.34 18.77 -3.24
C VAL A 325 32.85 18.80 -3.05
N ASP A 326 32.24 17.60 -2.89
CA ASP A 326 30.80 17.45 -2.71
C ASP A 326 30.51 16.24 -1.82
N LEU A 327 29.34 16.27 -1.18
CA LEU A 327 28.89 15.25 -0.24
C LEU A 327 27.39 15.05 -0.37
N THR A 328 27.00 13.82 -0.65
CA THR A 328 25.59 13.42 -0.72
C THR A 328 25.36 12.23 0.21
N THR A 329 24.26 12.27 0.97
CA THR A 329 23.85 11.15 1.83
C THR A 329 22.57 10.54 1.29
N HIS A 330 22.56 9.21 1.18
CA HIS A 330 21.34 8.45 0.92
C HIS A 330 21.03 7.63 2.17
N GLU A 331 19.78 7.71 2.63
CA GLU A 331 19.26 6.84 3.68
C GLU A 331 18.65 5.62 2.99
N SER A 332 18.70 4.46 3.65
CA SER A 332 17.99 3.27 3.18
C SER A 332 16.51 3.59 3.03
N ASP A 333 15.95 3.17 1.94
CA ASP A 333 14.52 3.27 1.66
C ASP A 333 13.84 1.89 1.77
N LEU A 334 12.54 1.87 1.51
CA LEU A 334 11.78 0.64 1.55
C LEU A 334 12.20 -0.34 0.43
N GLU A 335 12.82 0.15 -0.65
CA GLU A 335 13.33 -0.69 -1.74
C GLU A 335 14.52 -1.55 -1.29
N ASP A 336 15.42 -0.96 -0.52
CA ASP A 336 16.54 -1.69 0.07
C ASP A 336 16.06 -2.79 1.03
N VAL A 337 15.06 -2.46 1.87
CA VAL A 337 14.42 -3.43 2.79
C VAL A 337 13.81 -4.59 2.01
N PHE A 338 13.05 -4.25 0.98
CA PHE A 338 12.36 -5.22 0.16
C PHE A 338 13.34 -6.17 -0.55
N LEU A 339 14.38 -5.63 -1.16
CA LEU A 339 15.42 -6.39 -1.85
C LEU A 339 16.18 -7.32 -0.90
N GLU A 340 16.48 -6.87 0.32
CA GLU A 340 17.17 -7.72 1.32
C GLU A 340 16.27 -8.85 1.81
N LEU A 341 15.00 -8.58 2.08
CA LEU A 341 14.05 -9.57 2.60
C LEU A 341 13.56 -10.58 1.56
N THR A 342 13.59 -10.23 0.26
CA THR A 342 13.16 -11.10 -0.83
C THR A 342 14.31 -11.77 -1.58
N ARG A 343 15.58 -11.45 -1.27
CA ARG A 343 16.74 -12.21 -1.77
C ARG A 343 16.73 -13.59 -1.13
N SER A 344 16.41 -14.61 -1.93
CA SER A 344 16.51 -16.01 -1.50
C SER A 344 17.96 -16.35 -1.15
N PRO A 345 18.25 -17.15 -0.10
CA PRO A 345 19.61 -17.57 0.26
C PRO A 345 20.31 -18.49 -0.75
N SER A 346 19.72 -18.77 -1.91
CA SER A 346 20.19 -19.76 -2.88
C SER A 346 21.28 -19.30 -3.86
N ALA A 347 21.87 -18.10 -3.69
CA ALA A 347 22.94 -17.63 -4.58
C ALA A 347 24.36 -17.69 -3.99
N GLU A 348 24.55 -18.14 -2.74
CA GLU A 348 25.88 -18.21 -2.11
C GLU A 348 26.49 -19.63 -2.00
N GLU A 349 25.75 -20.70 -2.39
CA GLU A 349 26.27 -22.08 -2.26
C GLU A 349 26.85 -22.68 -3.56
N ASP A 350 26.76 -22.03 -4.72
CA ASP A 350 27.32 -22.54 -5.98
C ASP A 350 28.72 -21.99 -6.34
N GLY A 351 29.42 -21.42 -5.36
CA GLY A 351 30.76 -20.85 -5.51
C GLY A 351 31.85 -21.51 -4.66
N ARG A 352 31.75 -22.83 -4.39
CA ARG A 352 32.90 -23.58 -3.80
C ARG A 352 33.21 -24.81 -4.57
#